data_a737fbb43a84597a3a9517e4c1654f88
#
_entry.id   a737fbb43a84597a3a9517e4c1654f88
#
_cell.length_a   1.000
_cell.length_b   1.000
_cell.length_c   1.000
_cell.angle_alpha   90.00
_cell.angle_beta   90.00
_cell.angle_gamma   90.00
#
_symmetry.space_group_name_H-M   'P 1'
#
loop_
_entity.id
_entity.type
_entity.pdbx_description
1 polymer ?
#
loop_
_entity_poly.entity_id
_entity_poly.type
_entity_poly.pdbx_seq_one_letter_code
_entity_poly.pdbx_strand_id
1 'polypeptide(L)'
;MSSPAGHLPVLLESISELLGPPSGGTVLDLTAGRGGHAEALARAAGAGGRIMLCDLDAGNLAFAEARVRGVAGAEVRSMHGSFANADRAMLAAGWAADRVLADLGFASTQMDDPSRGFSFQNDGALDMRLDLSRGETAADLLARMSESALADAIFQLGE
;
A
#
# COMPACT_ATOMS: atom_id res chain seq x y z
N MET A 1 5.43 24.49 8.74
CA MET A 1 6.43 23.91 7.83
C MET A 1 6.64 22.47 8.27
N SER A 2 5.88 21.53 7.68
CA SER A 2 6.00 20.10 7.97
C SER A 2 7.31 19.59 7.35
N SER A 3 8.12 18.98 8.19
CA SER A 3 9.40 18.36 7.82
C SER A 3 9.21 17.35 6.68
N PRO A 4 10.10 17.28 5.69
CA PRO A 4 10.09 16.24 4.67
C PRO A 4 10.68 14.92 5.19
N ALA A 5 10.71 14.71 6.49
CA ALA A 5 11.11 13.46 7.10
C ALA A 5 10.04 12.41 6.80
N GLY A 6 10.33 11.56 5.83
CA GLY A 6 9.44 10.46 5.44
C GLY A 6 9.01 9.67 6.65
N HIS A 7 7.71 9.35 6.70
CA HIS A 7 7.12 8.50 7.70
C HIS A 7 7.97 7.23 7.84
N LEU A 8 8.46 6.95 9.04
CA LEU A 8 9.17 5.70 9.31
C LEU A 8 8.14 4.57 9.27
N PRO A 9 8.35 3.53 8.47
CA PRO A 9 7.44 2.38 8.47
C PRO A 9 7.39 1.73 9.85
N VAL A 10 6.22 1.22 10.20
CA VAL A 10 6.02 0.51 11.48
C VAL A 10 6.86 -0.77 11.49
N LEU A 11 7.57 -1.02 12.58
CA LEU A 11 8.42 -2.22 12.77
C LEU A 11 9.47 -2.46 11.67
N LEU A 12 10.01 -1.40 11.05
CA LEU A 12 10.93 -1.52 9.92
C LEU A 12 12.11 -2.47 10.17
N GLU A 13 12.73 -2.36 11.34
CA GLU A 13 13.87 -3.20 11.72
C GLU A 13 13.47 -4.66 11.83
N SER A 14 12.40 -4.95 12.58
CA SER A 14 11.91 -6.33 12.77
C SER A 14 11.48 -6.97 11.45
N ILE A 15 10.80 -6.22 10.57
CA ILE A 15 10.40 -6.70 9.24
C ILE A 15 11.64 -6.95 8.37
N SER A 16 12.63 -6.07 8.43
CA SER A 16 13.87 -6.23 7.66
C SER A 16 14.65 -7.47 8.11
N GLU A 17 14.67 -7.76 9.40
CA GLU A 17 15.32 -8.95 9.96
C GLU A 17 14.58 -10.25 9.58
N LEU A 18 13.23 -10.25 9.72
CA LEU A 18 12.42 -11.45 9.46
C LEU A 18 12.27 -11.76 7.98
N LEU A 19 12.11 -10.73 7.15
CA LEU A 19 11.89 -10.86 5.70
C LEU A 19 13.15 -10.61 4.88
N GLY A 20 14.33 -10.49 5.48
CA GLY A 20 15.57 -10.25 4.75
C GLY A 20 15.67 -11.21 3.56
N PRO A 21 15.55 -10.71 2.30
CA PRO A 21 15.64 -11.58 1.13
C PRO A 21 17.07 -12.08 0.94
N PRO A 22 17.27 -13.23 0.27
CA PRO A 22 18.59 -13.62 -0.16
C PRO A 22 19.17 -12.61 -1.15
N SER A 23 20.49 -12.58 -1.30
CA SER A 23 21.15 -11.73 -2.29
C SER A 23 20.60 -12.02 -3.68
N GLY A 24 20.16 -10.99 -4.41
CA GLY A 24 19.47 -11.13 -5.70
C GLY A 24 18.03 -11.65 -5.61
N GLY A 25 17.48 -11.79 -4.40
CA GLY A 25 16.15 -12.35 -4.16
C GLY A 25 15.02 -11.45 -4.63
N THR A 26 13.85 -12.05 -4.74
CA THR A 26 12.62 -11.41 -5.22
C THR A 26 11.66 -11.15 -4.06
N VAL A 27 11.23 -9.91 -3.90
CA VAL A 27 10.24 -9.46 -2.89
C VAL A 27 8.96 -9.05 -3.58
N LEU A 28 7.84 -9.51 -3.04
CA LEU A 28 6.50 -9.06 -3.39
C LEU A 28 5.95 -8.23 -2.22
N ASP A 29 5.79 -6.94 -2.41
CA ASP A 29 5.13 -6.03 -1.46
C ASP A 29 3.69 -5.80 -1.93
N LEU A 30 2.73 -6.36 -1.19
CA LEU A 30 1.30 -6.30 -1.51
C LEU A 30 0.65 -4.97 -1.12
N THR A 31 1.35 -4.16 -0.32
CA THR A 31 0.87 -2.93 0.31
C THR A 31 1.97 -1.87 0.29
N ALA A 32 2.42 -1.52 -0.92
CA ALA A 32 3.63 -0.71 -1.10
C ALA A 32 3.61 0.63 -0.35
N GLY A 33 2.43 1.25 -0.20
CA GLY A 33 2.30 2.54 0.45
C GLY A 33 3.29 3.56 -0.14
N ARG A 34 4.12 4.16 0.70
CA ARG A 34 5.19 5.06 0.26
C ARG A 34 6.56 4.38 0.12
N GLY A 35 6.60 3.07 0.05
CA GLY A 35 7.79 2.29 -0.30
C GLY A 35 8.84 2.15 0.80
N GLY A 36 8.51 2.45 2.05
CA GLY A 36 9.50 2.42 3.12
C GLY A 36 10.06 1.03 3.40
N HIS A 37 9.20 0.04 3.54
CA HIS A 37 9.58 -1.37 3.68
C HIS A 37 10.24 -1.90 2.41
N ALA A 38 9.62 -1.62 1.24
CA ALA A 38 10.14 -2.06 -0.04
C ALA A 38 11.57 -1.53 -0.30
N GLU A 39 11.87 -0.29 0.08
CA GLU A 39 13.22 0.26 -0.04
C GLU A 39 14.23 -0.49 0.83
N ALA A 40 13.87 -0.78 2.10
CA ALA A 40 14.74 -1.53 3.00
C ALA A 40 15.01 -2.95 2.48
N LEU A 41 13.96 -3.64 2.02
CA LEU A 41 14.07 -4.98 1.46
C LEU A 41 14.84 -4.99 0.13
N ALA A 42 14.69 -3.95 -0.70
CA ALA A 42 15.49 -3.78 -1.92
C ALA A 42 16.98 -3.62 -1.61
N ARG A 43 17.32 -2.83 -0.59
CA ARG A 43 18.71 -2.69 -0.12
C ARG A 43 19.27 -4.01 0.39
N ALA A 44 18.47 -4.78 1.12
CA ALA A 44 18.87 -6.10 1.63
C ALA A 44 19.06 -7.10 0.49
N ALA A 45 18.21 -7.11 -0.52
CA ALA A 45 18.35 -7.96 -1.71
C ALA A 45 19.61 -7.60 -2.54
N GLY A 46 20.01 -6.34 -2.55
CA GLY A 46 21.22 -5.88 -3.22
C GLY A 46 21.15 -6.01 -4.75
N ALA A 47 22.33 -6.16 -5.35
CA ALA A 47 22.45 -6.26 -6.80
C ALA A 47 21.73 -7.51 -7.35
N GLY A 48 20.91 -7.31 -8.37
CA GLY A 48 20.05 -8.36 -8.96
C GLY A 48 18.77 -8.63 -8.19
N GLY A 49 18.52 -7.92 -7.09
CA GLY A 49 17.24 -7.96 -6.36
C GLY A 49 16.07 -7.55 -7.25
N ARG A 50 14.91 -8.12 -7.00
CA ARG A 50 13.66 -7.85 -7.73
C ARG A 50 12.57 -7.48 -6.78
N ILE A 51 11.90 -6.36 -7.04
CA ILE A 51 10.84 -5.86 -6.17
C ILE A 51 9.58 -5.66 -7.00
N MET A 52 8.53 -6.39 -6.65
CA MET A 52 7.18 -6.16 -7.16
C MET A 52 6.41 -5.37 -6.13
N LEU A 53 5.93 -4.18 -6.52
CA LEU A 53 5.14 -3.29 -5.69
C LEU A 53 3.67 -3.38 -6.09
N CYS A 54 2.77 -3.57 -5.12
CA CYS A 54 1.34 -3.52 -5.34
C CYS A 54 0.71 -2.47 -4.42
N ASP A 55 -0.19 -1.66 -4.94
CA ASP A 55 -1.01 -0.75 -4.13
C ASP A 55 -2.31 -0.40 -4.86
N LEU A 56 -3.37 -0.13 -4.08
CA LEU A 56 -4.64 0.39 -4.58
C LEU A 56 -4.57 1.89 -4.88
N ASP A 57 -3.69 2.62 -4.19
CA ASP A 57 -3.50 4.05 -4.35
C ASP A 57 -2.39 4.31 -5.39
N ALA A 58 -2.79 4.82 -6.55
CA ALA A 58 -1.86 5.11 -7.64
C ALA A 58 -0.79 6.15 -7.25
N GLY A 59 -1.14 7.12 -6.39
CA GLY A 59 -0.22 8.14 -5.92
C GLY A 59 0.86 7.57 -5.01
N ASN A 60 0.45 6.72 -4.05
CA ASN A 60 1.38 5.99 -3.18
C ASN A 60 2.29 5.08 -4.01
N LEU A 61 1.71 4.31 -4.94
CA LEU A 61 2.47 3.40 -5.78
C LEU A 61 3.53 4.11 -6.61
N ALA A 62 3.19 5.23 -7.25
CA ALA A 62 4.14 6.03 -8.02
C ALA A 62 5.29 6.56 -7.15
N PHE A 63 4.97 7.00 -5.92
CA PHE A 63 5.98 7.44 -4.95
C PHE A 63 6.89 6.29 -4.52
N ALA A 64 6.32 5.13 -4.17
CA ALA A 64 7.07 3.94 -3.78
C ALA A 64 8.00 3.49 -4.92
N GLU A 65 7.50 3.45 -6.14
CA GLU A 65 8.27 3.07 -7.31
C GLU A 65 9.48 3.99 -7.53
N ALA A 66 9.28 5.31 -7.46
CA ALA A 66 10.37 6.27 -7.60
C ALA A 66 11.42 6.10 -6.48
N ARG A 67 10.98 5.87 -5.26
CA ARG A 67 11.83 5.66 -4.08
C ARG A 67 12.68 4.39 -4.22
N VAL A 68 12.06 3.27 -4.55
CA VAL A 68 12.74 1.97 -4.64
C VAL A 68 13.66 1.90 -5.86
N ARG A 69 13.30 2.53 -6.98
CA ARG A 69 14.20 2.67 -8.16
C ARG A 69 15.49 3.43 -7.84
N GLY A 70 15.50 4.25 -6.80
CA GLY A 70 16.70 4.89 -6.28
C GLY A 70 17.70 3.93 -5.62
N VAL A 71 17.29 2.69 -5.32
CA VAL A 71 18.18 1.66 -4.78
C VAL A 71 18.96 1.03 -5.92
N ALA A 72 20.28 1.21 -5.89
CA ALA A 72 21.16 0.74 -6.95
C ALA A 72 21.10 -0.79 -7.09
N GLY A 73 20.90 -1.28 -8.32
CA GLY A 73 20.98 -2.68 -8.68
C GLY A 73 19.70 -3.51 -8.51
N ALA A 74 18.62 -2.93 -8.00
CA ALA A 74 17.32 -3.61 -7.91
C ALA A 74 16.47 -3.38 -9.19
N GLU A 75 15.85 -4.45 -9.70
CA GLU A 75 14.80 -4.34 -10.71
C GLU A 75 13.45 -4.13 -10.02
N VAL A 76 12.74 -3.05 -10.40
CA VAL A 76 11.46 -2.67 -9.78
C VAL A 76 10.35 -2.73 -10.80
N ARG A 77 9.27 -3.44 -10.48
CA ARG A 77 8.01 -3.43 -11.21
C ARG A 77 6.87 -3.08 -10.28
N SER A 78 5.80 -2.52 -10.82
CA SER A 78 4.63 -2.10 -10.05
C SER A 78 3.33 -2.60 -10.68
N MET A 79 2.34 -2.83 -9.83
CA MET A 79 0.97 -3.19 -10.20
C MET A 79 0.00 -2.29 -9.41
N HIS A 80 -0.70 -1.40 -10.12
CA HIS A 80 -1.80 -0.63 -9.55
C HIS A 80 -3.06 -1.49 -9.50
N GLY A 81 -3.61 -1.67 -8.31
CA GLY A 81 -4.85 -2.40 -8.08
C GLY A 81 -4.80 -3.35 -6.88
N SER A 82 -5.83 -4.19 -6.79
CA SER A 82 -5.94 -5.14 -5.69
C SER A 82 -4.82 -6.18 -5.72
N PHE A 83 -4.18 -6.40 -4.60
CA PHE A 83 -3.19 -7.45 -4.42
C PHE A 83 -3.75 -8.88 -4.67
N ALA A 84 -5.08 -9.04 -4.72
CA ALA A 84 -5.70 -10.29 -5.15
C ALA A 84 -5.31 -10.73 -6.58
N ASN A 85 -4.71 -9.82 -7.37
CA ASN A 85 -4.18 -10.10 -8.69
C ASN A 85 -2.64 -10.11 -8.74
N ALA A 86 -1.97 -10.10 -7.60
CA ALA A 86 -0.51 -10.05 -7.52
C ALA A 86 0.15 -11.29 -8.15
N ASP A 87 -0.50 -12.45 -8.05
CA ASP A 87 -0.08 -13.69 -8.69
C ASP A 87 0.06 -13.53 -10.21
N ARG A 88 -0.92 -12.87 -10.85
CA ARG A 88 -0.90 -12.60 -12.30
C ARG A 88 0.22 -11.63 -12.68
N ALA A 89 0.46 -10.62 -11.85
CA ALA A 89 1.56 -9.67 -12.07
C ALA A 89 2.92 -10.37 -11.97
N MET A 90 3.09 -11.24 -10.97
CA MET A 90 4.30 -12.04 -10.79
C MET A 90 4.52 -13.01 -11.97
N LEU A 91 3.48 -13.73 -12.40
CA LEU A 91 3.52 -14.62 -13.55
C LEU A 91 3.88 -13.87 -14.85
N ALA A 92 3.27 -12.72 -15.09
CA ALA A 92 3.57 -11.88 -16.25
C ALA A 92 5.00 -11.34 -16.23
N ALA A 93 5.56 -11.11 -15.03
CA ALA A 93 6.96 -10.74 -14.86
C ALA A 93 7.93 -11.91 -15.06
N GLY A 94 7.46 -13.16 -15.02
CA GLY A 94 8.29 -14.36 -14.97
C GLY A 94 9.04 -14.50 -13.63
N TRP A 95 8.45 -13.97 -12.54
CA TRP A 95 9.06 -13.95 -11.21
C TRP A 95 8.34 -14.88 -10.23
N ALA A 96 9.10 -15.44 -9.30
CA ALA A 96 8.62 -16.11 -8.11
C ALA A 96 9.15 -15.36 -6.88
N ALA A 97 8.30 -15.09 -5.90
CA ALA A 97 8.69 -14.36 -4.71
C ALA A 97 9.40 -15.25 -3.70
N ASP A 98 10.56 -14.81 -3.21
CA ASP A 98 11.24 -15.41 -2.06
C ASP A 98 10.62 -14.90 -0.77
N ARG A 99 10.12 -13.67 -0.78
CA ARG A 99 9.49 -13.00 0.37
C ARG A 99 8.23 -12.26 -0.06
N VAL A 100 7.24 -12.28 0.80
CA VAL A 100 5.97 -11.56 0.61
C VAL A 100 5.72 -10.72 1.84
N LEU A 101 5.42 -9.44 1.64
CA LEU A 101 5.01 -8.49 2.68
C LEU A 101 3.56 -8.06 2.45
N ALA A 102 2.78 -8.02 3.52
CA ALA A 102 1.47 -7.40 3.56
C ALA A 102 1.32 -6.62 4.89
N ASP A 103 1.43 -5.30 4.82
CA ASP A 103 1.14 -4.38 5.92
C ASP A 103 -0.24 -3.77 5.68
N LEU A 104 -1.27 -4.45 6.21
CA LEU A 104 -2.66 -4.15 5.90
C LEU A 104 -3.14 -2.92 6.66
N GLY A 105 -3.75 -1.99 5.93
CA GLY A 105 -4.28 -0.75 6.47
C GLY A 105 -4.25 0.38 5.43
N PHE A 106 -4.14 1.60 5.92
CA PHE A 106 -3.99 2.80 5.10
C PHE A 106 -2.80 3.64 5.57
N ALA A 107 -2.21 4.38 4.64
CA ALA A 107 -1.05 5.21 4.93
C ALA A 107 -1.45 6.47 5.72
N SER A 108 -0.57 6.95 6.61
CA SER A 108 -0.80 8.21 7.35
C SER A 108 -1.08 9.39 6.43
N THR A 109 -0.45 9.44 5.25
CA THR A 109 -0.73 10.47 4.25
C THR A 109 -2.15 10.44 3.71
N GLN A 110 -2.81 9.28 3.69
CA GLN A 110 -4.23 9.16 3.35
C GLN A 110 -5.12 9.62 4.49
N MET A 111 -4.73 9.34 5.74
CA MET A 111 -5.43 9.81 6.93
C MET A 111 -5.34 11.34 7.07
N ASP A 112 -4.18 11.92 6.77
CA ASP A 112 -3.92 13.35 6.94
C ASP A 112 -4.52 14.22 5.82
N ASP A 113 -4.94 13.60 4.69
CA ASP A 113 -5.56 14.29 3.57
C ASP A 113 -7.09 14.40 3.76
N PRO A 114 -7.63 15.61 4.03
CA PRO A 114 -9.08 15.77 4.25
C PRO A 114 -9.93 15.36 3.05
N SER A 115 -9.39 15.42 1.84
CA SER A 115 -10.11 15.03 0.61
C SER A 115 -10.38 13.53 0.52
N ARG A 116 -9.65 12.72 1.31
CA ARG A 116 -9.78 11.26 1.32
C ARG A 116 -10.86 10.75 2.27
N GLY A 117 -11.29 11.54 3.24
CA GLY A 117 -12.38 11.21 4.17
C GLY A 117 -12.07 10.12 5.19
N PHE A 118 -10.79 9.81 5.48
CA PHE A 118 -10.40 8.80 6.47
C PHE A 118 -10.34 9.34 7.89
N SER A 119 -10.25 10.66 8.07
CA SER A 119 -10.11 11.29 9.38
C SER A 119 -11.39 12.05 9.76
N PHE A 120 -11.81 11.91 11.00
CA PHE A 120 -12.87 12.72 11.61
C PHE A 120 -12.35 14.03 12.24
N GLN A 121 -11.04 14.30 12.19
CA GLN A 121 -10.44 15.50 12.75
C GLN A 121 -10.57 16.73 11.85
N ASN A 122 -10.75 16.52 10.56
CA ASN A 122 -10.85 17.58 9.57
C ASN A 122 -12.13 17.40 8.74
N ASP A 123 -12.78 18.52 8.42
CA ASP A 123 -13.87 18.50 7.45
C ASP A 123 -13.36 18.17 6.05
N GLY A 124 -14.07 17.30 5.34
CA GLY A 124 -13.68 16.86 4.02
C GLY A 124 -14.75 16.02 3.34
N ALA A 125 -14.44 15.55 2.13
CA ALA A 125 -15.32 14.65 1.40
C ALA A 125 -15.38 13.29 2.12
N LEU A 126 -16.57 12.70 2.24
CA LEU A 126 -16.75 11.34 2.73
C LEU A 126 -16.52 10.35 1.60
N ASP A 127 -15.27 10.26 1.15
CA ASP A 127 -14.88 9.39 0.02
C ASP A 127 -14.50 7.98 0.50
N MET A 128 -13.44 7.84 1.29
CA MET A 128 -12.87 6.61 1.87
C MET A 128 -12.41 5.55 0.86
N ARG A 129 -12.33 5.86 -0.44
CA ARG A 129 -11.76 4.94 -1.41
C ARG A 129 -10.24 4.92 -1.32
N LEU A 130 -9.63 3.75 -1.32
CA LEU A 130 -8.18 3.60 -1.50
C LEU A 130 -7.79 3.85 -2.96
N ASP A 131 -8.57 3.32 -3.91
CA ASP A 131 -8.42 3.57 -5.35
C ASP A 131 -9.43 4.62 -5.81
N LEU A 132 -8.97 5.86 -6.02
CA LEU A 132 -9.82 6.98 -6.46
C LEU A 132 -10.33 6.85 -7.90
N SER A 133 -9.76 5.92 -8.69
CA SER A 133 -10.13 5.75 -10.10
C SER A 133 -11.42 4.95 -10.30
N ARG A 134 -11.91 4.28 -9.25
CA ARG A 134 -13.06 3.36 -9.35
C ARG A 134 -13.76 3.16 -8.01
N GLY A 135 -14.93 2.54 -8.09
CA GLY A 135 -15.77 2.28 -6.93
C GLY A 135 -16.63 3.48 -6.54
N GLU A 136 -17.57 3.25 -5.64
CA GLU A 136 -18.41 4.28 -5.05
C GLU A 136 -17.75 4.89 -3.81
N THR A 137 -18.08 6.13 -3.50
CA THR A 137 -17.63 6.78 -2.26
C THR A 137 -18.42 6.25 -1.06
N ALA A 138 -17.90 6.46 0.14
CA ALA A 138 -18.67 6.16 1.36
C ALA A 138 -19.97 6.96 1.43
N ALA A 139 -19.97 8.22 0.94
CA ALA A 139 -21.18 9.04 0.82
C ALA A 139 -22.23 8.40 -0.09
N ASP A 140 -21.83 7.91 -1.28
CA ASP A 140 -22.74 7.24 -2.22
C ASP A 140 -23.31 5.94 -1.62
N LEU A 141 -22.46 5.16 -0.95
CA LEU A 141 -22.88 3.95 -0.27
C LEU A 141 -23.95 4.25 0.79
N LEU A 142 -23.68 5.21 1.67
CA LEU A 142 -24.61 5.60 2.74
C LEU A 142 -25.94 6.14 2.16
N ALA A 143 -25.89 6.93 1.09
CA ALA A 143 -27.09 7.50 0.46
C ALA A 143 -28.04 6.44 -0.12
N ARG A 144 -27.52 5.27 -0.52
CA ARG A 144 -28.33 4.19 -1.10
C ARG A 144 -28.72 3.08 -0.12
N MET A 145 -28.08 3.00 1.04
CA MET A 145 -28.41 1.98 2.06
C MET A 145 -29.78 2.27 2.67
N SER A 146 -30.53 1.21 2.97
CA SER A 146 -31.72 1.34 3.82
C SER A 146 -31.30 1.55 5.27
N GLU A 147 -32.18 2.16 6.07
CA GLU A 147 -31.95 2.37 7.52
C GLU A 147 -31.60 1.05 8.22
N SER A 148 -32.35 -0.02 7.92
CA SER A 148 -32.10 -1.33 8.53
C SER A 148 -30.73 -1.89 8.14
N ALA A 149 -30.35 -1.80 6.85
CA ALA A 149 -29.04 -2.29 6.40
C ALA A 149 -27.88 -1.50 7.03
N LEU A 150 -28.06 -0.20 7.20
CA LEU A 150 -27.07 0.65 7.88
C LEU A 150 -26.98 0.30 9.38
N ALA A 151 -28.12 0.11 10.05
CA ALA A 151 -28.15 -0.29 11.45
C ALA A 151 -27.46 -1.67 11.65
N ASP A 152 -27.75 -2.63 10.79
CA ASP A 152 -27.12 -3.95 10.83
C ASP A 152 -25.61 -3.86 10.61
N ALA A 153 -25.15 -3.06 9.65
CA ALA A 153 -23.72 -2.86 9.41
C ALA A 153 -23.00 -2.24 10.61
N ILE A 154 -23.60 -1.21 11.23
CA ILE A 154 -23.04 -0.59 12.43
C ILE A 154 -23.01 -1.58 13.59
N PHE A 155 -24.08 -2.37 13.77
CA PHE A 155 -24.17 -3.36 14.86
C PHE A 155 -23.16 -4.52 14.68
N GLN A 156 -22.93 -5.00 13.45
CA GLN A 156 -22.08 -6.14 13.20
C GLN A 156 -20.59 -5.78 13.06
N LEU A 157 -20.28 -4.59 12.54
CA LEU A 157 -18.93 -4.17 12.14
C LEU A 157 -18.42 -2.98 12.97
N GLY A 158 -19.30 -2.29 13.67
CA GLY A 158 -18.94 -1.20 14.58
C GLY A 158 -18.49 -1.72 15.94
N GLU A 159 -17.62 -0.94 16.60
CA GLU A 159 -17.16 -1.19 17.98
C GLU A 159 -18.00 -0.42 18.99
#